data_f07bfffa66a05973cb23dce743694ed0
#
_entry.id   f07bfffa66a05973cb23dce743694ed0
#
_cell.length_a   1.000
_cell.length_b   1.000
_cell.length_c   1.000
_cell.angle_alpha   90.00
_cell.angle_beta   90.00
_cell.angle_gamma   90.00
#
_symmetry.space_group_name_H-M   'P 1'
#
loop_
_entity.id
_entity.type
_entity.pdbx_description
1 polymer ?
#
loop_
_entity_poly.entity_id
_entity_poly.type
_entity_poly.pdbx_seq_one_letter_code
_entity_poly.pdbx_strand_id
1 'polypeptide(L)'
;MRIIDEWTEGDLRVTILKMNSRLSMKIEKGLLEQTYKFRDNQFSNVEELKSALSEKFYIDCKNQFLSMNIMRSQLVPIDSEPDNFPEII
;
A
#
# COMPACT_ATOMS: atom_id res chain seq x y z
N MET A 1 -17.35 -4.97 2.33
CA MET A 1 -15.88 -5.09 2.19
C MET A 1 -15.30 -5.67 3.47
N ARG A 2 -14.41 -6.62 3.34
CA ARG A 2 -13.79 -7.19 4.53
C ARG A 2 -12.34 -7.52 4.26
N ILE A 3 -11.54 -7.46 5.32
CA ILE A 3 -10.12 -7.82 5.26
C ILE A 3 -10.01 -9.33 5.32
N ILE A 4 -9.32 -9.92 4.34
CA ILE A 4 -9.16 -11.38 4.31
C ILE A 4 -7.71 -11.80 4.56
N ASP A 5 -6.76 -10.87 4.51
CA ASP A 5 -5.39 -11.18 4.85
C ASP A 5 -4.64 -9.87 5.09
N GLU A 6 -3.56 -9.95 5.87
CA GLU A 6 -2.79 -8.77 6.21
C GLU A 6 -1.42 -9.21 6.68
N TRP A 7 -0.37 -8.53 6.20
CA TRP A 7 0.99 -8.82 6.64
C TRP A 7 1.86 -7.59 6.44
N THR A 8 3.09 -7.67 6.93
CA THR A 8 4.06 -6.59 6.73
C THR A 8 5.23 -7.12 5.93
N GLU A 9 5.80 -6.23 5.12
CA GLU A 9 7.01 -6.51 4.36
C GLU A 9 7.95 -5.32 4.61
N GLY A 10 8.90 -5.50 5.54
CA GLY A 10 9.70 -4.38 5.96
C GLY A 10 8.82 -3.34 6.65
N ASP A 11 8.86 -2.12 6.16
CA ASP A 11 8.02 -1.04 6.70
C ASP A 11 6.73 -0.84 5.91
N LEU A 12 6.41 -1.78 5.03
CA LEU A 12 5.18 -1.74 4.26
C LEU A 12 4.14 -2.63 4.91
N ARG A 13 2.92 -2.14 5.00
CA ARG A 13 1.80 -2.93 5.50
C ARG A 13 0.90 -3.28 4.34
N VAL A 14 0.68 -4.57 4.13
CA VAL A 14 -0.12 -5.05 3.01
C VAL A 14 -1.43 -5.62 3.53
N THR A 15 -2.53 -5.16 2.97
CA THR A 15 -3.86 -5.61 3.36
C THR A 15 -4.60 -6.07 2.12
N ILE A 16 -5.16 -7.28 2.19
CA ILE A 16 -5.99 -7.80 1.11
C ILE A 16 -7.45 -7.70 1.54
N LEU A 17 -8.23 -7.07 0.69
CA LEU A 17 -9.64 -6.83 0.96
C LEU A 17 -10.47 -7.55 -0.09
N LYS A 18 -11.66 -7.97 0.31
CA LYS A 18 -12.59 -8.59 -0.61
C LYS A 18 -13.92 -7.88 -0.53
N MET A 19 -14.44 -7.51 -1.70
CA MET A 19 -15.76 -6.93 -1.81
C MET A 19 -16.48 -7.69 -2.92
N ASN A 20 -17.56 -8.36 -2.56
CA ASN A 20 -18.21 -9.31 -3.47
C ASN A 20 -17.20 -10.36 -3.85
N SER A 21 -16.93 -10.56 -5.13
CA SER A 21 -15.95 -11.56 -5.58
C SER A 21 -14.63 -10.92 -6.00
N ARG A 22 -14.45 -9.63 -5.73
CA ARG A 22 -13.27 -8.90 -6.19
C ARG A 22 -12.27 -8.72 -5.07
N LEU A 23 -11.01 -8.87 -5.42
CA LEU A 23 -9.92 -8.63 -4.49
C LEU A 23 -9.34 -7.25 -4.72
N SER A 24 -8.88 -6.65 -3.63
CA SER A 24 -8.13 -5.40 -3.67
C SER A 24 -6.92 -5.55 -2.75
N MET A 25 -5.83 -4.89 -3.11
CA MET A 25 -4.63 -4.92 -2.30
C MET A 25 -4.26 -3.48 -1.96
N LYS A 26 -4.10 -3.22 -0.66
CA LYS A 26 -3.70 -1.91 -0.18
C LYS A 26 -2.35 -2.04 0.49
N ILE A 27 -1.41 -1.19 0.08
CA ILE A 27 -0.06 -1.17 0.65
C ILE A 27 0.13 0.19 1.28
N GLU A 28 0.47 0.20 2.57
CA GLU A 28 0.59 1.44 3.32
C GLU A 28 2.00 1.64 3.84
N LYS A 29 2.44 2.89 3.84
CA LYS A 29 3.69 3.29 4.47
C LYS A 29 3.48 4.69 5.03
N GLY A 30 3.37 4.79 6.37
CA GLY A 30 3.11 6.07 7.01
C GLY A 30 1.80 6.67 6.55
N LEU A 31 1.88 7.87 6.01
CA LEU A 31 0.70 8.60 5.56
C LEU A 31 0.34 8.35 4.10
N LEU A 32 1.06 7.43 3.45
CA LEU A 32 0.87 7.15 2.04
C LEU A 32 0.31 5.75 1.86
N GLU A 33 -0.43 5.56 0.77
CA GLU A 33 -0.90 4.22 0.44
C GLU A 33 -1.00 4.05 -1.06
N GLN A 34 -0.87 2.82 -1.51
CA GLN A 34 -1.10 2.41 -2.89
C GLN A 34 -2.17 1.34 -2.85
N THR A 35 -3.18 1.47 -3.69
CA THR A 35 -4.28 0.51 -3.73
C THR A 35 -4.44 -0.01 -5.14
N TYR A 36 -4.52 -1.31 -5.28
CA TYR A 36 -4.72 -1.99 -6.55
C TYR A 36 -6.01 -2.80 -6.48
N LYS A 37 -6.89 -2.62 -7.44
CA LYS A 37 -8.14 -3.34 -7.53
C LYS A 37 -8.08 -4.29 -8.69
N PHE A 38 -8.56 -5.51 -8.49
CA PHE A 38 -8.49 -6.54 -9.50
C PHE A 38 -9.89 -6.95 -9.95
N ARG A 39 -9.99 -7.40 -11.20
CA ARG A 39 -11.25 -7.87 -11.73
C ARG A 39 -11.51 -9.28 -11.21
N ASP A 40 -12.77 -9.69 -11.28
CA ASP A 40 -13.22 -10.95 -10.72
C ASP A 40 -12.41 -12.15 -11.16
N ASN A 41 -11.93 -12.15 -12.41
CA ASN A 41 -11.28 -13.31 -12.97
C ASN A 41 -9.76 -13.25 -12.96
N GLN A 42 -9.17 -12.23 -12.31
CA GLN A 42 -7.71 -12.10 -12.33
C GLN A 42 -7.03 -12.96 -11.26
N PHE A 43 -7.66 -13.10 -10.12
CA PHE A 43 -7.14 -13.97 -9.06
C PHE A 43 -8.31 -14.76 -8.45
N SER A 44 -8.14 -16.05 -8.37
CA SER A 44 -9.17 -16.92 -7.80
C SER A 44 -9.21 -16.84 -6.28
N ASN A 45 -8.06 -16.57 -5.67
CA ASN A 45 -7.97 -16.52 -4.22
C ASN A 45 -6.76 -15.71 -3.82
N VAL A 46 -6.62 -15.51 -2.50
CA VAL A 46 -5.55 -14.68 -1.98
C VAL A 46 -4.18 -15.31 -2.19
N GLU A 47 -4.12 -16.63 -2.23
CA GLU A 47 -2.84 -17.31 -2.42
C GLU A 47 -2.26 -17.03 -3.80
N GLU A 48 -3.10 -16.99 -4.80
CA GLU A 48 -2.65 -16.63 -6.15
C GLU A 48 -2.09 -15.22 -6.17
N LEU A 49 -2.77 -14.30 -5.52
CA LEU A 49 -2.32 -12.92 -5.46
C LEU A 49 -0.98 -12.84 -4.75
N LYS A 50 -0.85 -13.51 -3.62
CA LYS A 50 0.41 -13.48 -2.86
C LYS A 50 1.54 -14.08 -3.68
N SER A 51 1.26 -15.11 -4.46
CA SER A 51 2.29 -15.74 -5.30
C SER A 51 2.79 -14.81 -6.39
N ALA A 52 1.97 -13.87 -6.80
CA ALA A 52 2.35 -12.92 -7.84
C ALA A 52 3.26 -11.81 -7.32
N LEU A 53 3.29 -11.62 -6.01
CA LEU A 53 4.11 -10.56 -5.42
C LEU A 53 5.55 -11.01 -5.36
N SER A 54 6.44 -10.27 -6.02
CA SER A 54 7.85 -10.60 -6.09
C SER A 54 8.64 -9.58 -5.30
N GLU A 55 9.91 -9.90 -5.09
CA GLU A 55 10.82 -8.96 -4.45
C GLU A 55 10.90 -7.67 -5.26
N LYS A 56 10.93 -7.81 -6.58
CA LYS A 56 10.96 -6.63 -7.45
C LYS A 56 9.73 -5.76 -7.25
N PHE A 57 8.58 -6.39 -7.08
CA PHE A 57 7.34 -5.63 -6.85
C PHE A 57 7.46 -4.78 -5.59
N TYR A 58 7.99 -5.35 -4.51
CA TYR A 58 8.14 -4.60 -3.27
C TYR A 58 9.15 -3.47 -3.40
N ILE A 59 10.24 -3.73 -4.15
CA ILE A 59 11.23 -2.68 -4.40
C ILE A 59 10.59 -1.54 -5.19
N ASP A 60 9.82 -1.87 -6.21
CA ASP A 60 9.13 -0.86 -7.01
C ASP A 60 8.12 -0.08 -6.17
N CYS A 61 7.43 -0.75 -5.25
CA CYS A 61 6.51 -0.08 -4.34
C CYS A 61 7.24 0.94 -3.47
N LYS A 62 8.39 0.58 -2.94
CA LYS A 62 9.16 1.49 -2.10
C LYS A 62 9.61 2.69 -2.89
N ASN A 63 10.05 2.48 -4.13
CA ASN A 63 10.45 3.58 -4.99
C ASN A 63 9.26 4.49 -5.32
N GLN A 64 8.10 3.89 -5.53
CA GLN A 64 6.90 4.68 -5.77
C GLN A 64 6.53 5.53 -4.57
N PHE A 65 6.68 4.99 -3.36
CA PHE A 65 6.41 5.76 -2.16
C PHE A 65 7.36 6.95 -2.02
N LEU A 66 8.60 6.80 -2.45
CA LEU A 66 9.53 7.94 -2.43
C LEU A 66 9.01 9.06 -3.33
N SER A 67 8.55 8.72 -4.52
CA SER A 67 7.98 9.69 -5.44
C SER A 67 6.73 10.33 -4.85
N MET A 68 5.87 9.51 -4.24
CA MET A 68 4.65 10.01 -3.63
C MET A 68 4.94 10.97 -2.49
N ASN A 69 5.99 10.69 -1.73
CA ASN A 69 6.35 11.56 -0.63
C ASN A 69 6.82 12.92 -1.13
N ILE A 70 7.56 12.94 -2.23
CA ILE A 70 7.96 14.19 -2.86
C ILE A 70 6.72 14.97 -3.31
N MET A 71 5.77 14.29 -3.91
CA MET A 71 4.55 14.94 -4.36
C MET A 71 3.75 15.50 -3.18
N ARG A 72 3.66 14.74 -2.10
CA ARG A 72 2.96 15.19 -0.91
C ARG A 72 3.62 16.43 -0.33
N SER A 73 4.93 16.49 -0.39
CA SER A 73 5.68 17.66 0.11
C SER A 73 5.33 18.93 -0.64
N GLN A 74 4.91 18.81 -1.89
CA GLN A 74 4.49 19.98 -2.65
C GLN A 74 3.18 20.55 -2.12
N LEU A 75 2.37 19.71 -1.50
CA LEU A 75 1.08 20.13 -0.98
C LEU A 75 1.16 20.61 0.46
N VAL A 76 2.10 20.06 1.23
CA VAL A 76 2.25 20.36 2.64
C VAL A 76 3.67 20.86 2.86
N PRO A 77 3.87 22.18 2.95
CA PRO A 77 5.21 22.72 3.14
C PRO A 77 5.84 22.23 4.44
N ILE A 78 7.13 22.00 4.39
CA ILE A 78 7.86 21.42 5.51
C ILE A 78 7.71 22.24 6.78
N ASP A 79 7.83 23.56 6.68
CA ASP A 79 7.79 24.38 7.86
C ASP A 79 6.40 24.53 8.46
N SER A 80 5.38 23.99 7.84
CA SER A 80 4.06 23.99 8.45
C SER A 80 3.81 22.70 9.23
N GLU A 81 4.76 21.78 9.24
CA GLU A 81 4.63 20.52 9.96
C GLU A 81 5.52 20.51 11.18
N PRO A 82 5.01 20.05 12.33
CA PRO A 82 5.83 19.98 13.53
C PRO A 82 7.00 19.04 13.34
N ASP A 83 8.10 19.32 14.03
CA ASP A 83 9.28 18.48 13.91
C ASP A 83 9.05 17.07 14.37
N ASN A 84 8.19 16.89 15.34
CA ASN A 84 7.91 15.57 15.88
C ASN A 84 6.72 14.91 15.23
N PHE A 85 6.35 15.42 14.11
CA PHE A 85 5.15 15.01 13.42
C PHE A 85 5.10 13.53 13.06
N PRO A 86 6.20 12.90 12.73
CA PRO A 86 6.14 11.52 12.22
C PRO A 86 5.38 10.55 13.10
N GLU A 87 5.36 10.77 14.37
CA GLU A 87 4.68 9.81 15.22
C GLU A 87 3.18 9.96 15.19
N ILE A 88 2.69 10.91 14.47
CA ILE A 88 1.28 11.12 14.38
C ILE A 88 0.56 10.08 13.58
N ILE A 89 1.24 9.43 12.75
CA ILE A 89 0.63 8.50 11.84
C ILE A 89 -0.17 7.40 12.51
#